data_bb29296526ddf895ee4cb1a11aec3edb
#
_entry.id   bb29296526ddf895ee4cb1a11aec3edb
#
_cell.length_a   1.000
_cell.length_b   1.000
_cell.length_c   1.000
_cell.angle_alpha   90.00
_cell.angle_beta   90.00
_cell.angle_gamma   90.00
#
_symmetry.space_group_name_H-M   'P 1'
#
loop_
_entity.id
_entity.type
_entity.pdbx_description
1 polymer ?
#
loop_
_entity_poly.entity_id
_entity_poly.type
_entity_poly.pdbx_seq_one_letter_code
_entity_poly.pdbx_strand_id
1 'polypeptide(L)'
;INMKENLVEGILYAQEMIKGSITILLMTPDGILAARDRLGRLPVLVGKHPDGSLCVSFESFAYHKLGYEDAYELGPREIVALTRNGYETVSPPGKEMKICGFLWTYYGYPNSNYEGVNVEVMRYRNGEIMARDEVAQGRLPKVDYVAGVPDSGVPHAIGVATRSGKPFARPFLKYTPPRARAFPPGHQAGR
;
A
#
# COMPACT_ATOMS: atom_id res chain seq x y z
N ILE A 1 -23.04 -10.01 5.58
CA ILE A 1 -23.77 -8.95 4.85
C ILE A 1 -25.28 -9.26 4.88
N ASN A 2 -25.71 -10.44 4.51
CA ASN A 2 -27.14 -10.85 4.40
C ASN A 2 -27.94 -10.87 5.72
N MET A 3 -27.34 -10.51 6.87
CA MET A 3 -27.99 -10.47 8.17
C MET A 3 -28.67 -9.12 8.49
N LYS A 4 -28.64 -8.20 7.57
CA LYS A 4 -29.20 -6.85 7.71
C LYS A 4 -30.15 -6.52 6.57
N GLU A 5 -30.98 -5.49 6.78
CA GLU A 5 -32.05 -5.13 5.85
C GLU A 5 -31.52 -4.59 4.51
N ASN A 6 -30.36 -3.93 4.53
CA ASN A 6 -29.72 -3.43 3.32
C ASN A 6 -28.22 -3.73 3.28
N LEU A 7 -27.61 -3.57 2.10
CA LEU A 7 -26.21 -3.92 1.86
C LEU A 7 -25.23 -3.05 2.65
N VAL A 8 -25.51 -1.76 2.82
CA VAL A 8 -24.64 -0.84 3.56
C VAL A 8 -24.58 -1.23 5.03
N GLU A 9 -25.71 -1.46 5.67
CA GLU A 9 -25.76 -1.95 7.05
C GLU A 9 -25.13 -3.33 7.20
N GLY A 10 -25.29 -4.19 6.18
CA GLY A 10 -24.66 -5.50 6.14
C GLY A 10 -23.14 -5.41 6.08
N ILE A 11 -22.58 -4.47 5.32
CA ILE A 11 -21.14 -4.21 5.26
C ILE A 11 -20.64 -3.64 6.59
N LEU A 12 -21.32 -2.65 7.16
CA LEU A 12 -20.96 -2.08 8.46
C LEU A 12 -20.97 -3.15 9.56
N TYR A 13 -21.96 -4.02 9.57
CA TYR A 13 -22.02 -5.14 10.50
C TYR A 13 -20.85 -6.12 10.31
N ALA A 14 -20.49 -6.44 9.06
CA ALA A 14 -19.33 -7.29 8.78
C ALA A 14 -18.03 -6.67 9.27
N GLN A 15 -17.85 -5.36 9.09
CA GLN A 15 -16.68 -4.62 9.59
C GLN A 15 -16.55 -4.65 11.13
N GLU A 16 -17.67 -4.69 11.87
CA GLU A 16 -17.66 -4.81 13.33
C GLU A 16 -17.36 -6.25 13.80
N MET A 17 -17.91 -7.23 13.09
CA MET A 17 -17.76 -8.64 13.49
C MET A 17 -16.40 -9.24 13.17
N ILE A 18 -15.73 -8.74 12.13
CA ILE A 18 -14.45 -9.29 11.69
C ILE A 18 -13.30 -8.68 12.49
N LYS A 19 -12.60 -9.54 13.23
CA LYS A 19 -11.36 -9.17 13.93
C LYS A 19 -10.19 -9.22 12.96
N GLY A 20 -9.91 -8.11 12.29
CA GLY A 20 -8.84 -8.04 11.29
C GLY A 20 -9.08 -6.92 10.32
N SER A 21 -8.42 -6.98 9.16
CA SER A 21 -8.65 -6.09 8.04
C SER A 21 -9.56 -6.76 7.02
N ILE A 22 -10.59 -6.06 6.59
CA ILE A 22 -11.45 -6.49 5.50
C ILE A 22 -11.79 -5.30 4.62
N THR A 23 -11.41 -5.36 3.36
CA THR A 23 -11.85 -4.44 2.32
C THR A 23 -12.83 -5.18 1.42
N ILE A 24 -13.93 -4.54 1.10
CA ILE A 24 -15.02 -5.16 0.35
C ILE A 24 -15.27 -4.35 -0.92
N LEU A 25 -15.29 -5.04 -2.05
CA LEU A 25 -15.82 -4.54 -3.32
C LEU A 25 -17.02 -5.42 -3.66
N LEU A 26 -18.20 -4.88 -3.52
CA LEU A 26 -19.45 -5.61 -3.76
C LEU A 26 -20.11 -5.09 -5.02
N MET A 27 -20.20 -5.95 -6.03
CA MET A 27 -20.92 -5.66 -7.26
C MET A 27 -22.42 -5.81 -7.04
N THR A 28 -23.19 -4.82 -7.48
CA THR A 28 -24.64 -4.77 -7.41
C THR A 28 -25.21 -4.47 -8.80
N PRO A 29 -26.51 -4.62 -9.05
CA PRO A 29 -27.13 -4.21 -10.31
C PRO A 29 -26.92 -2.72 -10.66
N ASP A 30 -26.80 -1.87 -9.65
CA ASP A 30 -26.66 -0.42 -9.81
C ASP A 30 -25.21 0.06 -9.89
N GLY A 31 -24.23 -0.80 -9.55
CA GLY A 31 -22.83 -0.44 -9.55
C GLY A 31 -21.99 -1.23 -8.56
N ILE A 32 -21.01 -0.57 -7.95
CA ILE A 32 -20.10 -1.17 -7.00
C ILE A 32 -20.17 -0.43 -5.66
N LEU A 33 -20.34 -1.16 -4.55
CA LEU A 33 -20.09 -0.65 -3.22
C LEU A 33 -18.64 -0.97 -2.83
N ALA A 34 -17.84 0.06 -2.64
CA ALA A 34 -16.47 -0.04 -2.16
C ALA A 34 -16.42 0.32 -0.69
N ALA A 35 -15.87 -0.55 0.16
CA ALA A 35 -15.79 -0.35 1.60
C ALA A 35 -14.38 -0.59 2.11
N ARG A 36 -13.81 0.41 2.78
CA ARG A 36 -12.52 0.30 3.48
C ARG A 36 -12.74 -0.26 4.87
N ASP A 37 -11.80 -1.06 5.38
CA ASP A 37 -11.93 -1.67 6.71
C ASP A 37 -12.10 -0.63 7.84
N ARG A 38 -12.64 -1.09 8.96
CA ARG A 38 -13.00 -0.23 10.10
C ARG A 38 -11.89 0.70 10.57
N LEU A 39 -10.65 0.27 10.49
CA LEU A 39 -9.47 1.03 10.92
C LEU A 39 -8.63 1.56 9.74
N GLY A 40 -9.08 1.40 8.50
CA GLY A 40 -8.36 1.89 7.32
C GLY A 40 -6.97 1.28 7.12
N ARG A 41 -6.75 0.02 7.52
CA ARG A 41 -5.42 -0.61 7.45
C ARG A 41 -4.86 -0.71 6.06
N LEU A 42 -5.71 -0.99 5.09
CA LEU A 42 -5.38 -1.02 3.66
C LEU A 42 -6.12 0.08 2.92
N PRO A 43 -5.52 0.69 1.91
CA PRO A 43 -6.16 1.75 1.14
C PRO A 43 -7.27 1.19 0.23
N VAL A 44 -8.20 2.05 -0.12
CA VAL A 44 -9.16 1.87 -1.21
C VAL A 44 -9.22 3.18 -1.99
N LEU A 45 -8.88 3.11 -3.27
CA LEU A 45 -8.74 4.28 -4.11
C LEU A 45 -9.74 4.21 -5.26
N VAL A 46 -10.35 5.34 -5.57
CA VAL A 46 -11.20 5.53 -6.75
C VAL A 46 -10.41 6.31 -7.78
N GLY A 47 -10.29 5.74 -8.97
CA GLY A 47 -9.74 6.41 -10.15
C GLY A 47 -10.86 6.85 -11.08
N LYS A 48 -10.65 7.97 -11.78
CA LYS A 48 -11.55 8.51 -12.79
C LYS A 48 -10.80 8.73 -14.10
N HIS A 49 -11.36 8.22 -15.18
CA HIS A 49 -10.86 8.41 -16.52
C HIS A 49 -11.49 9.66 -17.17
N PRO A 50 -10.84 10.35 -18.14
CA PRO A 50 -11.39 11.50 -18.83
C PRO A 50 -12.74 11.27 -19.52
N ASP A 51 -13.06 10.04 -19.93
CA ASP A 51 -14.36 9.67 -20.49
C ASP A 51 -15.50 9.55 -19.45
N GLY A 52 -15.17 9.77 -18.17
CA GLY A 52 -16.10 9.69 -17.04
C GLY A 52 -16.19 8.31 -16.38
N SER A 53 -15.56 7.28 -16.93
CA SER A 53 -15.55 5.95 -16.30
C SER A 53 -14.79 5.96 -14.97
N LEU A 54 -15.23 5.10 -14.06
CA LEU A 54 -14.65 4.95 -12.72
C LEU A 54 -14.04 3.57 -12.55
N CYS A 55 -12.98 3.51 -11.77
CA CYS A 55 -12.43 2.24 -11.28
C CYS A 55 -12.18 2.32 -9.77
N VAL A 56 -12.03 1.17 -9.14
CA VAL A 56 -11.64 1.06 -7.73
C VAL A 56 -10.50 0.06 -7.60
N SER A 57 -9.49 0.42 -6.81
CA SER A 57 -8.28 -0.41 -6.63
C SER A 57 -7.67 -0.19 -5.25
N PHE A 58 -6.77 -1.09 -4.86
CA PHE A 58 -5.90 -0.94 -3.68
C PHE A 58 -4.56 -0.29 -4.01
N GLU A 59 -4.27 -0.11 -5.29
CA GLU A 59 -3.01 0.39 -5.82
C GLU A 59 -3.25 1.44 -6.90
N SER A 60 -2.82 2.69 -6.68
CA SER A 60 -3.03 3.77 -7.65
C SER A 60 -2.30 3.53 -8.96
N PHE A 61 -1.08 2.97 -8.93
CA PHE A 61 -0.31 2.72 -10.15
C PHE A 61 -1.05 1.82 -11.16
N ALA A 62 -1.90 0.93 -10.68
CA ALA A 62 -2.62 -0.04 -11.52
C ALA A 62 -3.56 0.66 -12.50
N TYR A 63 -4.27 1.67 -12.06
CA TYR A 63 -5.20 2.40 -12.91
C TYR A 63 -4.57 3.61 -13.62
N HIS A 64 -3.48 4.19 -13.09
CA HIS A 64 -2.73 5.24 -13.81
C HIS A 64 -2.23 4.73 -15.17
N LYS A 65 -1.78 3.48 -15.24
CA LYS A 65 -1.36 2.84 -16.50
C LYS A 65 -2.49 2.68 -17.53
N LEU A 66 -3.73 2.76 -17.08
CA LEU A 66 -4.92 2.68 -17.91
C LEU A 66 -5.52 4.07 -18.23
N GLY A 67 -4.81 5.15 -17.85
CA GLY A 67 -5.24 6.53 -18.11
C GLY A 67 -6.23 7.10 -17.09
N TYR A 68 -6.43 6.43 -15.96
CA TYR A 68 -7.21 6.99 -14.86
C TYR A 68 -6.34 7.89 -13.97
N GLU A 69 -6.95 8.88 -13.39
CA GLU A 69 -6.35 9.78 -12.39
C GLU A 69 -6.95 9.51 -11.01
N ASP A 70 -6.21 9.88 -9.95
CA ASP A 70 -6.70 9.78 -8.58
C ASP A 70 -7.90 10.70 -8.37
N ALA A 71 -9.06 10.13 -8.02
CA ALA A 71 -10.28 10.87 -7.78
C ALA A 71 -10.62 10.93 -6.29
N TYR A 72 -10.48 9.83 -5.58
CA TYR A 72 -10.81 9.75 -4.16
C TYR A 72 -10.09 8.60 -3.46
N GLU A 73 -9.68 8.81 -2.22
CA GLU A 73 -9.20 7.77 -1.31
C GLU A 73 -10.15 7.65 -0.12
N LEU A 74 -10.71 6.46 0.10
CA LEU A 74 -11.69 6.24 1.16
C LEU A 74 -11.02 6.35 2.53
N GLY A 75 -11.70 7.00 3.47
CA GLY A 75 -11.33 7.00 4.88
C GLY A 75 -11.62 5.66 5.58
N PRO A 76 -11.19 5.48 6.84
CA PRO A 76 -11.44 4.26 7.60
C PRO A 76 -12.95 4.03 7.77
N ARG A 77 -13.41 2.79 7.62
CA ARG A 77 -14.81 2.38 7.70
C ARG A 77 -15.73 2.93 6.61
N GLU A 78 -15.26 3.82 5.77
CA GLU A 78 -16.07 4.46 4.74
C GLU A 78 -16.60 3.48 3.70
N ILE A 79 -17.81 3.76 3.22
CA ILE A 79 -18.44 3.05 2.10
C ILE A 79 -18.82 4.07 1.03
N VAL A 80 -18.36 3.82 -0.18
CA VAL A 80 -18.62 4.63 -1.37
C VAL A 80 -19.35 3.79 -2.40
N ALA A 81 -20.42 4.33 -2.97
CA ALA A 81 -21.11 3.76 -4.11
C ALA A 81 -20.54 4.35 -5.41
N LEU A 82 -20.10 3.48 -6.32
CA LEU A 82 -19.70 3.85 -7.67
C LEU A 82 -20.80 3.41 -8.66
N THR A 83 -21.35 4.37 -9.38
CA THR A 83 -22.42 4.16 -10.35
C THR A 83 -22.04 4.74 -11.71
N ARG A 84 -22.92 4.63 -12.70
CA ARG A 84 -22.74 5.28 -14.00
C ARG A 84 -22.74 6.82 -13.93
N ASN A 85 -23.29 7.38 -12.86
CA ASN A 85 -23.41 8.84 -12.68
C ASN A 85 -22.25 9.44 -11.87
N GLY A 86 -21.35 8.62 -11.35
CA GLY A 86 -20.25 9.05 -10.51
C GLY A 86 -20.09 8.20 -9.26
N TYR A 87 -19.43 8.75 -8.26
CA TYR A 87 -19.29 8.10 -6.95
C TYR A 87 -19.85 9.02 -5.84
N GLU A 88 -20.39 8.39 -4.79
CA GLU A 88 -20.90 9.09 -3.64
C GLU A 88 -20.62 8.33 -2.33
N THR A 89 -20.39 9.05 -1.24
CA THR A 89 -20.23 8.45 0.08
C THR A 89 -21.61 8.07 0.64
N VAL A 90 -21.84 6.76 0.78
CA VAL A 90 -23.09 6.22 1.36
C VAL A 90 -22.98 5.90 2.85
N SER A 91 -21.76 5.81 3.38
CA SER A 91 -21.48 5.78 4.82
C SER A 91 -20.19 6.56 5.08
N PRO A 92 -20.22 7.60 5.94
CA PRO A 92 -19.08 8.47 6.16
C PRO A 92 -17.91 7.76 6.85
N PRO A 93 -16.66 8.28 6.71
CA PRO A 93 -15.50 7.71 7.36
C PRO A 93 -15.57 7.78 8.88
N GLY A 94 -14.95 6.79 9.53
CA GLY A 94 -14.71 6.79 10.96
C GLY A 94 -13.56 7.72 11.36
N LYS A 95 -13.43 7.97 12.65
CA LYS A 95 -12.41 8.90 13.20
C LYS A 95 -11.07 8.24 13.48
N GLU A 96 -11.03 6.91 13.64
CA GLU A 96 -9.83 6.18 14.03
C GLU A 96 -9.21 5.51 12.80
N MET A 97 -7.93 5.80 12.55
CA MET A 97 -7.15 5.16 11.50
C MET A 97 -5.92 4.46 12.09
N LYS A 98 -5.67 3.23 11.63
CA LYS A 98 -4.48 2.42 11.93
C LYS A 98 -3.95 1.80 10.64
N ILE A 99 -3.47 2.64 9.76
CA ILE A 99 -2.94 2.20 8.46
C ILE A 99 -1.74 1.27 8.64
N CYS A 100 -1.61 0.30 7.76
CA CYS A 100 -0.52 -0.66 7.78
C CYS A 100 0.77 -0.04 7.21
N GLY A 101 1.80 0.16 8.04
CA GLY A 101 3.10 0.69 7.60
C GLY A 101 3.83 -0.19 6.57
N PHE A 102 3.49 -1.47 6.46
CA PHE A 102 4.01 -2.37 5.42
C PHE A 102 3.66 -1.94 3.99
N LEU A 103 2.63 -1.13 3.80
CA LEU A 103 2.34 -0.50 2.50
C LEU A 103 3.57 0.18 1.92
N TRP A 104 4.20 1.02 2.71
CA TRP A 104 5.38 1.77 2.26
C TRP A 104 6.68 0.99 2.44
N THR A 105 6.88 0.36 3.58
CA THR A 105 8.18 -0.23 3.91
C THR A 105 8.50 -1.47 3.10
N TYR A 106 7.50 -2.21 2.62
CA TYR A 106 7.75 -3.48 2.00
C TYR A 106 6.97 -3.77 0.72
N TYR A 107 5.63 -3.88 0.77
CA TYR A 107 4.91 -4.51 -0.34
C TYR A 107 4.25 -3.55 -1.33
N GLY A 108 4.05 -2.27 -0.98
CA GLY A 108 3.49 -1.29 -1.90
C GLY A 108 4.34 -1.12 -3.15
N TYR A 109 3.70 -0.91 -4.29
CA TYR A 109 4.42 -0.66 -5.53
C TYR A 109 5.07 0.72 -5.50
N PRO A 110 6.32 0.88 -5.98
CA PRO A 110 7.07 2.15 -5.87
C PRO A 110 6.32 3.39 -6.36
N ASN A 111 5.57 3.27 -7.44
CA ASN A 111 4.82 4.38 -8.02
C ASN A 111 3.44 4.63 -7.37
N SER A 112 3.04 3.82 -6.40
CA SER A 112 1.78 4.02 -5.69
C SER A 112 1.90 5.12 -4.63
N ASN A 113 0.78 5.81 -4.43
CA ASN A 113 0.59 6.76 -3.34
C ASN A 113 -0.50 6.24 -2.41
N TYR A 114 -0.29 6.40 -1.09
CA TYR A 114 -1.27 6.11 -0.06
C TYR A 114 -1.27 7.25 0.93
N GLU A 115 -2.44 7.76 1.30
CA GLU A 115 -2.59 8.91 2.19
C GLU A 115 -1.69 10.09 1.78
N GLY A 116 -1.59 10.35 0.48
CA GLY A 116 -0.74 11.40 -0.09
C GLY A 116 0.76 11.16 -0.03
N VAL A 117 1.22 9.97 0.39
CA VAL A 117 2.66 9.65 0.51
C VAL A 117 3.07 8.59 -0.51
N ASN A 118 4.00 8.95 -1.39
CA ASN A 118 4.57 8.03 -2.37
C ASN A 118 5.45 6.97 -1.71
N VAL A 119 5.30 5.72 -2.16
CA VAL A 119 6.01 4.56 -1.60
C VAL A 119 7.52 4.67 -1.73
N GLU A 120 8.02 5.02 -2.91
CA GLU A 120 9.46 5.11 -3.17
C GLU A 120 10.10 6.24 -2.36
N VAL A 121 9.47 7.42 -2.36
CA VAL A 121 9.93 8.59 -1.59
C VAL A 121 10.00 8.27 -0.09
N MET A 122 9.00 7.55 0.44
CA MET A 122 9.02 7.14 1.85
C MET A 122 10.19 6.22 2.15
N ARG A 123 10.48 5.26 1.28
CA ARG A 123 11.62 4.33 1.45
C ARG A 123 12.97 5.06 1.46
N TYR A 124 13.17 6.03 0.56
CA TYR A 124 14.37 6.88 0.58
C TYR A 124 14.50 7.64 1.91
N ARG A 125 13.44 8.33 2.32
CA ARG A 125 13.43 9.09 3.58
C ARG A 125 13.67 8.20 4.81
N ASN A 126 13.10 7.01 4.81
CA ASN A 126 13.32 6.04 5.89
C ASN A 126 14.79 5.65 6.01
N GLY A 127 15.45 5.34 4.88
CA GLY A 127 16.88 5.07 4.83
C GLY A 127 17.74 6.25 5.31
N GLU A 128 17.41 7.46 4.88
CA GLU A 128 18.10 8.68 5.33
C GLU A 128 17.97 8.90 6.85
N ILE A 129 16.77 8.69 7.41
CA ILE A 129 16.52 8.83 8.86
C ILE A 129 17.33 7.79 9.63
N MET A 130 17.32 6.54 9.21
CA MET A 130 18.12 5.46 9.82
C MET A 130 19.61 5.82 9.86
N ALA A 131 20.18 6.23 8.73
CA ALA A 131 21.59 6.61 8.67
C ALA A 131 21.90 7.87 9.49
N ARG A 132 21.01 8.86 9.48
CA ARG A 132 21.16 10.08 10.30
C ARG A 132 21.30 9.73 11.77
N ASP A 133 20.45 8.86 12.27
CA ASP A 133 20.43 8.49 13.68
C ASP A 133 21.67 7.65 14.06
N GLU A 134 22.14 6.76 13.19
CA GLU A 134 23.36 6.00 13.40
C GLU A 134 24.63 6.90 13.37
N VAL A 135 24.68 7.85 12.43
CA VAL A 135 25.77 8.83 12.36
C VAL A 135 25.80 9.71 13.62
N ALA A 136 24.65 10.24 14.05
CA ALA A 136 24.54 11.09 15.22
C ALA A 136 24.97 10.39 16.53
N GLN A 137 24.80 9.08 16.60
CA GLN A 137 25.16 8.26 17.75
C GLN A 137 26.56 7.60 17.64
N GLY A 138 27.30 7.89 16.57
CA GLY A 138 28.62 7.32 16.32
C GLY A 138 28.62 5.79 16.11
N ARG A 139 27.47 5.23 15.73
CA ARG A 139 27.29 3.78 15.55
C ARG A 139 27.31 3.33 14.08
N LEU A 140 27.59 4.25 13.16
CA LEU A 140 27.64 3.88 11.73
C LEU A 140 28.69 2.78 11.53
N PRO A 141 28.30 1.62 10.95
CA PRO A 141 29.24 0.54 10.71
C PRO A 141 30.41 0.94 9.81
N LYS A 142 31.61 0.38 10.08
CA LYS A 142 32.76 0.52 9.19
C LYS A 142 32.58 -0.42 8.01
N VAL A 143 31.98 0.07 6.93
CA VAL A 143 31.72 -0.66 5.70
C VAL A 143 32.23 0.12 4.50
N ASP A 144 32.54 -0.59 3.41
CA ASP A 144 33.05 0.01 2.18
C ASP A 144 31.92 0.55 1.31
N TYR A 145 30.76 -0.11 1.32
CA TYR A 145 29.58 0.28 0.55
C TYR A 145 28.28 -0.13 1.25
N VAL A 146 27.17 0.42 0.78
CA VAL A 146 25.80 0.07 1.16
C VAL A 146 25.12 -0.65 0.01
N ALA A 147 24.38 -1.70 0.31
CA ALA A 147 23.62 -2.48 -0.68
C ALA A 147 22.22 -2.78 -0.19
N GLY A 148 21.26 -2.81 -1.10
CA GLY A 148 19.87 -3.17 -0.82
C GLY A 148 19.53 -4.57 -1.31
N VAL A 149 18.74 -5.29 -0.49
CA VAL A 149 18.14 -6.55 -0.95
C VAL A 149 16.99 -6.23 -1.92
N PRO A 150 17.04 -6.72 -3.17
CA PRO A 150 16.00 -6.46 -4.15
C PRO A 150 14.62 -7.05 -3.75
N ASP A 151 13.50 -6.40 -4.08
CA ASP A 151 13.50 -5.08 -4.74
C ASP A 151 13.23 -3.97 -3.70
N SER A 152 12.42 -4.23 -2.68
CA SER A 152 11.94 -3.23 -1.70
C SER A 152 13.04 -2.64 -0.82
N GLY A 153 14.14 -3.36 -0.60
CA GLY A 153 15.29 -2.88 0.19
C GLY A 153 16.18 -1.87 -0.53
N VAL A 154 16.12 -1.80 -1.86
CA VAL A 154 17.01 -0.96 -2.67
C VAL A 154 16.82 0.54 -2.36
N PRO A 155 15.62 1.12 -2.40
CA PRO A 155 15.45 2.54 -2.11
C PRO A 155 15.81 2.91 -0.66
N HIS A 156 15.56 2.04 0.32
CA HIS A 156 16.04 2.25 1.69
C HIS A 156 17.58 2.34 1.73
N ALA A 157 18.27 1.42 1.04
CA ALA A 157 19.73 1.40 0.99
C ALA A 157 20.31 2.62 0.27
N ILE A 158 19.64 3.14 -0.76
CA ILE A 158 20.04 4.38 -1.42
C ILE A 158 19.93 5.56 -0.43
N GLY A 159 18.85 5.65 0.34
CA GLY A 159 18.71 6.65 1.40
C GLY A 159 19.81 6.57 2.44
N VAL A 160 20.15 5.36 2.90
CA VAL A 160 21.27 5.11 3.82
C VAL A 160 22.59 5.57 3.20
N ALA A 161 22.89 5.18 1.95
CA ALA A 161 24.11 5.54 1.25
C ALA A 161 24.25 7.06 1.12
N THR A 162 23.19 7.73 0.68
CA THR A 162 23.13 9.19 0.51
C THR A 162 23.46 9.91 1.83
N ARG A 163 22.84 9.51 2.94
CA ARG A 163 23.02 10.19 4.22
C ARG A 163 24.32 9.84 4.93
N SER A 164 24.80 8.62 4.80
CA SER A 164 26.05 8.16 5.42
C SER A 164 27.31 8.57 4.66
N GLY A 165 27.18 9.03 3.42
CA GLY A 165 28.32 9.32 2.53
C GLY A 165 29.04 8.05 2.02
N LYS A 166 28.47 6.88 2.21
CA LYS A 166 29.02 5.61 1.68
C LYS A 166 28.52 5.38 0.26
N PRO A 167 29.35 4.81 -0.63
CA PRO A 167 28.92 4.49 -1.99
C PRO A 167 27.81 3.41 -1.97
N PHE A 168 26.85 3.54 -2.87
CA PHE A 168 25.85 2.51 -3.11
C PHE A 168 26.39 1.49 -4.13
N ALA A 169 26.25 0.20 -3.84
CA ALA A 169 26.55 -0.89 -4.76
C ALA A 169 25.32 -1.79 -4.93
N ARG A 170 25.25 -2.50 -6.06
CA ARG A 170 24.15 -3.41 -6.36
C ARG A 170 24.68 -4.84 -6.57
N PRO A 171 25.19 -5.51 -5.51
CA PRO A 171 25.73 -6.87 -5.61
C PRO A 171 24.65 -7.93 -5.73
N PHE A 172 23.38 -7.61 -5.41
CA PHE A 172 22.26 -8.51 -5.48
C PHE A 172 21.35 -8.15 -6.65
N LEU A 173 20.98 -9.14 -7.44
CA LEU A 173 20.00 -9.02 -8.51
C LEU A 173 18.93 -10.08 -8.31
N LYS A 174 17.67 -9.67 -8.45
CA LYS A 174 16.55 -10.60 -8.44
C LYS A 174 16.54 -11.38 -9.77
N TYR A 175 16.61 -12.69 -9.66
CA TYR A 175 16.43 -13.56 -10.83
C TYR A 175 14.93 -13.86 -10.99
N THR A 176 14.33 -13.32 -12.02
CA THR A 176 12.88 -13.31 -12.21
C THR A 176 12.27 -14.66 -12.66
N PRO A 177 12.92 -15.52 -13.47
CA PRO A 177 12.31 -16.75 -13.94
C PRO A 177 11.92 -17.74 -12.85
N PRO A 178 12.77 -18.10 -11.87
CA PRO A 178 12.31 -18.89 -10.72
C PRO A 178 11.62 -17.98 -9.70
N ARG A 179 10.33 -18.18 -9.52
CA ARG A 179 9.53 -17.44 -8.55
C ARG A 179 9.69 -17.91 -7.09
N ALA A 180 10.68 -18.76 -6.83
CA ALA A 180 10.95 -19.27 -5.50
C ALA A 180 11.44 -18.16 -4.57
N ARG A 181 10.86 -18.10 -3.37
CA ARG A 181 11.35 -17.24 -2.30
C ARG A 181 12.52 -17.88 -1.57
N ALA A 182 13.40 -17.06 -0.98
CA ALA A 182 14.52 -17.55 -0.17
C ALA A 182 14.10 -18.21 1.17
N PHE A 183 12.79 -18.26 1.46
CA PHE A 183 12.23 -18.94 2.63
C PHE A 183 11.31 -20.08 2.20
N PRO A 184 11.81 -21.18 1.64
CA PRO A 184 10.99 -22.34 1.37
C PRO A 184 10.57 -22.99 2.71
N PRO A 185 9.37 -23.56 2.80
CA PRO A 185 9.00 -24.39 3.94
C PRO A 185 9.87 -25.65 3.94
N GLY A 186 10.83 -25.72 4.85
CA GLY A 186 11.73 -26.85 5.00
C GLY A 186 13.20 -26.47 4.93
N HIS A 187 13.96 -26.85 5.94
CA HIS A 187 15.34 -26.44 6.19
C HIS A 187 16.40 -26.87 5.13
N GLN A 188 16.05 -27.65 4.11
CA GLN A 188 17.04 -28.24 3.20
C GLN A 188 16.87 -27.89 1.71
N ALA A 189 15.79 -27.26 1.31
CA ALA A 189 15.50 -26.99 -0.10
C ALA A 189 15.88 -25.58 -0.58
N GLY A 190 16.50 -24.77 0.23
CA GLY A 190 16.76 -23.35 -0.05
C GLY A 190 18.23 -22.94 -0.12
N ARG A 191 19.13 -23.90 -0.36
CA ARG A 191 20.57 -23.61 -0.54
C ARG A 191 21.01 -23.79 -1.98
#